data_1fb18ebf729933a80fc1f4cdd98e7a47
#
_entry.id   1fb18ebf729933a80fc1f4cdd98e7a47
#
_cell.length_a   1.000
_cell.length_b   1.000
_cell.length_c   1.000
_cell.angle_alpha   90.00
_cell.angle_beta   90.00
_cell.angle_gamma   90.00
#
_symmetry.space_group_name_H-M   'P 1'
#
loop_
_entity.id
_entity.type
_entity.pdbx_description
1 polymer ?
#
loop_
_entity_poly.entity_id
_entity_poly.type
_entity_poly.pdbx_seq_one_letter_code
_entity_poly.pdbx_strand_id
1 'polypeptide(L)'
;MESVATRLSSPRFQRYLLWFGVAFFAVGAAALVFAFVGGSDNKSANPDKGFHAQLPSKQVALKNADGVTVKTFAQLDPQIRADIKTFIGTAVARKNLGQSWAVVSPTLKRDYTPASWAKGSDLPVVPYPGVDTKRIQYFLDYASTKEILIEVGLAGKKGVSTRPVTFQLGLVPGAHGHWLVDYWMPRWTPPVPSGQ
;
A
#
# COMPACT_ATOMS: atom_id res chain seq x y z
N MET A 1 8.92 -67.48 -5.45
CA MET A 1 8.71 -66.01 -5.38
C MET A 1 7.40 -65.69 -6.11
N GLU A 2 6.27 -65.72 -5.39
CA GLU A 2 5.00 -65.26 -5.96
C GLU A 2 5.05 -63.76 -6.13
N SER A 3 4.82 -63.27 -7.37
CA SER A 3 4.95 -61.88 -7.71
C SER A 3 3.85 -61.05 -7.04
N VAL A 4 4.21 -59.92 -6.49
CA VAL A 4 3.33 -58.93 -5.82
C VAL A 4 2.16 -58.52 -6.70
N ALA A 5 2.29 -58.66 -8.04
CA ALA A 5 1.28 -58.38 -9.03
C ALA A 5 0.01 -59.28 -8.91
N THR A 6 0.16 -60.52 -8.47
CA THR A 6 -0.98 -61.46 -8.36
C THR A 6 -1.88 -61.18 -7.15
N ARG A 7 -1.40 -60.45 -6.13
CA ARG A 7 -2.22 -60.05 -4.96
C ARG A 7 -3.07 -58.80 -5.21
N LEU A 8 -2.66 -57.95 -6.14
CA LEU A 8 -3.37 -56.70 -6.49
C LEU A 8 -4.61 -56.94 -7.37
N SER A 9 -4.70 -58.11 -8.04
CA SER A 9 -5.83 -58.43 -8.93
C SER A 9 -6.96 -59.20 -8.27
N SER A 10 -6.92 -59.47 -6.96
CA SER A 10 -8.01 -60.16 -6.30
C SER A 10 -9.24 -59.25 -6.13
N PRO A 11 -10.44 -59.72 -6.48
CA PRO A 11 -11.67 -58.88 -6.40
C PRO A 11 -11.99 -58.44 -4.98
N ARG A 12 -11.46 -59.12 -3.97
CA ARG A 12 -11.59 -58.74 -2.56
C ARG A 12 -10.68 -57.55 -2.21
N PHE A 13 -9.46 -57.53 -2.73
CA PHE A 13 -8.50 -56.45 -2.50
C PHE A 13 -8.97 -55.18 -3.17
N GLN A 14 -9.49 -55.25 -4.40
CA GLN A 14 -10.06 -54.09 -5.09
C GLN A 14 -11.24 -53.46 -4.34
N ARG A 15 -12.11 -54.28 -3.73
CA ARG A 15 -13.20 -53.77 -2.87
C ARG A 15 -12.67 -53.06 -1.64
N TYR A 16 -11.65 -53.56 -0.98
CA TYR A 16 -11.05 -52.89 0.19
C TYR A 16 -10.37 -51.60 -0.21
N LEU A 17 -9.67 -51.55 -1.34
CA LEU A 17 -9.00 -50.34 -1.85
C LEU A 17 -10.04 -49.26 -2.17
N LEU A 18 -11.18 -49.63 -2.76
CA LEU A 18 -12.26 -48.72 -3.10
C LEU A 18 -12.90 -48.13 -1.84
N TRP A 19 -13.19 -48.96 -0.84
CA TRP A 19 -13.73 -48.50 0.43
C TRP A 19 -12.76 -47.65 1.22
N PHE A 20 -11.46 -47.96 1.16
CA PHE A 20 -10.41 -47.12 1.77
C PHE A 20 -10.31 -45.79 1.11
N GLY A 21 -10.40 -45.73 -0.23
CA GLY A 21 -10.43 -44.47 -0.98
C GLY A 21 -11.63 -43.59 -0.64
N VAL A 22 -12.83 -44.19 -0.53
CA VAL A 22 -14.06 -43.47 -0.16
C VAL A 22 -13.97 -42.95 1.28
N ALA A 23 -13.45 -43.77 2.22
CA ALA A 23 -13.28 -43.34 3.61
C ALA A 23 -12.25 -42.19 3.73
N PHE A 24 -11.15 -42.28 2.99
CA PHE A 24 -10.11 -41.21 2.97
C PHE A 24 -10.65 -39.92 2.39
N PHE A 25 -11.45 -40.02 1.33
CA PHE A 25 -12.08 -38.84 0.71
C PHE A 25 -13.13 -38.21 1.63
N ALA A 26 -13.91 -39.01 2.35
CA ALA A 26 -14.90 -38.53 3.32
C ALA A 26 -14.23 -37.81 4.51
N VAL A 27 -13.12 -38.33 5.02
CA VAL A 27 -12.34 -37.70 6.10
C VAL A 27 -11.68 -36.45 5.62
N GLY A 28 -11.12 -36.44 4.40
CA GLY A 28 -10.52 -35.25 3.79
C GLY A 28 -11.53 -34.13 3.53
N ALA A 29 -12.72 -34.48 3.03
CA ALA A 29 -13.80 -33.53 2.85
C ALA A 29 -14.33 -32.98 4.18
N ALA A 30 -14.45 -33.80 5.20
CA ALA A 30 -14.87 -33.37 6.55
C ALA A 30 -13.80 -32.42 7.16
N ALA A 31 -12.51 -32.74 7.02
CA ALA A 31 -11.42 -31.87 7.49
C ALA A 31 -11.40 -30.52 6.77
N LEU A 32 -11.66 -30.50 5.46
CA LEU A 32 -11.79 -29.27 4.68
C LEU A 32 -13.00 -28.43 5.14
N VAL A 33 -14.15 -29.06 5.35
CA VAL A 33 -15.34 -28.37 5.86
C VAL A 33 -15.06 -27.82 7.26
N PHE A 34 -14.43 -28.59 8.15
CA PHE A 34 -14.04 -28.09 9.48
C PHE A 34 -13.01 -26.96 9.40
N ALA A 35 -12.05 -27.00 8.49
CA ALA A 35 -11.08 -25.93 8.32
C ALA A 35 -11.71 -24.63 7.77
N PHE A 36 -12.72 -24.74 6.89
CA PHE A 36 -13.39 -23.58 6.30
C PHE A 36 -14.64 -23.11 7.06
N VAL A 37 -15.32 -23.98 7.78
CA VAL A 37 -16.59 -23.65 8.48
C VAL A 37 -16.45 -23.68 10.00
N GLY A 38 -15.52 -24.47 10.55
CA GLY A 38 -15.33 -24.66 12.00
C GLY A 38 -14.20 -23.88 12.64
N GLY A 39 -13.49 -23.06 11.90
CA GLY A 39 -12.30 -22.33 12.33
C GLY A 39 -12.47 -20.82 12.46
N SER A 40 -13.65 -20.32 12.86
CA SER A 40 -13.71 -18.95 13.35
C SER A 40 -14.72 -18.84 14.48
N ASP A 41 -14.23 -18.72 15.69
CA ASP A 41 -14.87 -17.90 16.70
C ASP A 41 -14.97 -16.45 16.18
N ASN A 42 -15.67 -16.28 15.06
CA ASN A 42 -16.17 -15.00 14.64
C ASN A 42 -17.31 -14.64 15.59
N LYS A 43 -16.94 -14.09 16.74
CA LYS A 43 -17.81 -13.12 17.39
C LYS A 43 -18.30 -12.21 16.29
N SER A 44 -19.57 -12.33 16.00
CA SER A 44 -20.36 -11.58 15.05
C SER A 44 -19.71 -10.22 14.75
N ALA A 45 -19.02 -10.11 13.60
CA ALA A 45 -18.55 -8.85 13.13
C ALA A 45 -19.80 -8.03 12.83
N ASN A 46 -20.08 -7.08 13.68
CA ASN A 46 -21.14 -6.10 13.46
C ASN A 46 -20.83 -5.41 12.13
N PRO A 47 -21.66 -5.57 11.07
CA PRO A 47 -21.37 -5.00 9.75
C PRO A 47 -21.31 -3.46 9.75
N ASP A 48 -21.77 -2.81 10.82
CA ASP A 48 -21.70 -1.36 11.01
C ASP A 48 -20.38 -0.85 11.59
N LYS A 49 -19.45 -1.72 11.99
CA LYS A 49 -18.09 -1.28 12.25
C LYS A 49 -17.38 -1.19 10.92
N GLY A 50 -17.54 -0.05 10.25
CA GLY A 50 -16.72 0.33 9.13
C GLY A 50 -15.26 -0.01 9.44
N PHE A 51 -14.53 -0.39 8.42
CA PHE A 51 -13.10 -0.72 8.48
C PHE A 51 -12.35 0.53 8.98
N HIS A 52 -12.46 0.78 10.29
CA HIS A 52 -11.58 1.69 10.97
C HIS A 52 -10.26 0.95 11.01
N ALA A 53 -9.36 1.30 10.10
CA ALA A 53 -7.95 1.03 10.32
C ALA A 53 -7.69 1.47 11.75
N GLN A 54 -7.47 0.52 12.65
CA GLN A 54 -7.13 0.84 14.02
C GLN A 54 -5.78 1.53 13.96
N LEU A 55 -5.82 2.85 13.85
CA LEU A 55 -4.66 3.66 14.11
C LEU A 55 -4.13 3.21 15.46
N PRO A 56 -2.86 2.80 15.56
CA PRO A 56 -2.30 2.36 16.82
C PRO A 56 -2.57 3.42 17.87
N SER A 57 -3.23 3.04 18.95
CA SER A 57 -3.92 3.89 19.94
C SER A 57 -3.01 4.82 20.76
N LYS A 58 -1.76 5.04 20.35
CA LYS A 58 -0.78 5.97 20.92
C LYS A 58 0.23 6.47 19.91
N GLN A 59 -0.24 7.05 18.81
CA GLN A 59 0.70 7.82 17.99
C GLN A 59 0.93 9.17 18.66
N VAL A 60 2.20 9.42 19.02
CA VAL A 60 2.60 10.73 19.56
C VAL A 60 2.52 11.74 18.42
N ALA A 61 1.73 12.80 18.63
CA ALA A 61 1.57 13.85 17.63
C ALA A 61 2.92 14.52 17.33
N LEU A 62 3.16 14.82 16.07
CA LEU A 62 4.34 15.54 15.64
C LEU A 62 4.28 16.98 16.17
N LYS A 63 5.40 17.45 16.71
CA LYS A 63 5.63 18.85 17.03
C LYS A 63 6.67 19.41 16.06
N ASN A 64 6.46 20.65 15.63
CA ASN A 64 7.46 21.37 14.85
C ASN A 64 8.63 21.87 15.73
N ALA A 65 9.60 22.55 15.12
CA ALA A 65 10.76 23.08 15.82
C ALA A 65 10.40 24.03 16.98
N ASP A 66 9.25 24.72 16.89
CA ASP A 66 8.73 25.62 17.94
C ASP A 66 7.97 24.88 19.04
N GLY A 67 7.90 23.54 19.01
CA GLY A 67 7.18 22.72 19.97
C GLY A 67 5.65 22.71 19.79
N VAL A 68 5.14 23.31 18.71
CA VAL A 68 3.71 23.36 18.39
C VAL A 68 3.27 22.08 17.70
N THR A 69 2.14 21.51 18.14
CA THR A 69 1.56 20.34 17.47
C THR A 69 1.15 20.68 16.04
N VAL A 70 1.67 19.91 15.09
CA VAL A 70 1.42 20.10 13.67
C VAL A 70 0.02 19.63 13.31
N LYS A 71 -0.81 20.54 12.80
CA LYS A 71 -2.19 20.30 12.37
C LYS A 71 -2.46 20.69 10.92
N THR A 72 -1.55 21.42 10.32
CA THR A 72 -1.66 21.87 8.92
C THR A 72 -0.33 21.70 8.19
N PHE A 73 -0.38 21.61 6.88
CA PHE A 73 0.83 21.55 6.04
C PHE A 73 1.77 22.74 6.28
N ALA A 74 1.23 23.92 6.51
CA ALA A 74 2.03 25.13 6.76
C ALA A 74 2.85 25.07 8.07
N GLN A 75 2.40 24.29 9.05
CA GLN A 75 3.08 24.09 10.33
C GLN A 75 4.17 23.02 10.31
N LEU A 76 4.27 22.23 9.23
CA LEU A 76 5.40 21.33 9.01
C LEU A 76 6.70 22.13 8.91
N ASP A 77 7.78 21.55 9.39
CA ASP A 77 9.10 22.16 9.28
C ASP A 77 9.41 22.51 7.82
N PRO A 78 10.10 23.64 7.58
CA PRO A 78 10.41 24.12 6.23
C PRO A 78 11.13 23.08 5.37
N GLN A 79 12.01 22.26 5.99
CA GLN A 79 12.74 21.21 5.28
C GLN A 79 11.78 20.11 4.77
N ILE A 80 10.85 19.64 5.60
CA ILE A 80 9.84 18.63 5.19
C ILE A 80 9.04 19.15 4.00
N ARG A 81 8.59 20.39 4.04
CA ARG A 81 7.85 21.02 2.94
C ARG A 81 8.68 21.16 1.67
N ALA A 82 9.99 21.43 1.81
CA ALA A 82 10.91 21.50 0.68
C ALA A 82 11.13 20.13 0.03
N ASP A 83 11.30 19.09 0.84
CA ASP A 83 11.49 17.71 0.38
C ASP A 83 10.26 17.21 -0.38
N ILE A 84 9.05 17.48 0.12
CA ILE A 84 7.78 17.18 -0.57
C ILE A 84 7.72 17.89 -1.93
N LYS A 85 8.04 19.18 -1.98
CA LYS A 85 8.05 19.95 -3.23
C LYS A 85 9.09 19.42 -4.22
N THR A 86 10.26 19.05 -3.72
CA THR A 86 11.32 18.42 -4.52
C THR A 86 10.82 17.10 -5.11
N PHE A 87 10.23 16.22 -4.31
CA PHE A 87 9.65 14.97 -4.79
C PHE A 87 8.63 15.20 -5.91
N ILE A 88 7.67 16.09 -5.69
CA ILE A 88 6.60 16.36 -6.67
C ILE A 88 7.19 17.02 -7.93
N GLY A 89 8.07 17.98 -7.78
CA GLY A 89 8.70 18.71 -8.89
C GLY A 89 9.62 17.85 -9.74
N THR A 90 10.08 16.73 -9.22
CA THR A 90 11.05 15.85 -9.89
C THR A 90 10.45 14.48 -10.21
N ALA A 91 10.23 13.62 -9.22
CA ALA A 91 9.77 12.24 -9.43
C ALA A 91 8.37 12.19 -10.05
N VAL A 92 7.41 12.96 -9.52
CA VAL A 92 6.04 13.00 -10.03
C VAL A 92 5.98 13.71 -11.38
N ALA A 93 6.66 14.83 -11.53
CA ALA A 93 6.72 15.62 -12.77
C ALA A 93 7.60 14.98 -13.86
N ARG A 94 8.32 13.91 -13.55
CA ARG A 94 9.32 13.24 -14.43
C ARG A 94 10.39 14.19 -14.94
N LYS A 95 10.98 14.98 -14.03
CA LYS A 95 12.05 15.94 -14.34
C LYS A 95 13.17 15.83 -13.33
N ASN A 96 14.43 15.86 -13.79
CA ASN A 96 15.61 15.86 -12.91
C ASN A 96 15.53 14.79 -11.80
N LEU A 97 15.16 13.57 -12.18
CA LEU A 97 14.83 12.47 -11.29
C LEU A 97 15.90 12.17 -10.24
N GLY A 98 17.17 12.37 -10.55
CA GLY A 98 18.26 12.17 -9.61
C GLY A 98 18.13 13.00 -8.32
N GLN A 99 17.48 14.16 -8.37
CA GLN A 99 17.27 15.00 -7.19
C GLN A 99 16.27 14.38 -6.20
N SER A 100 15.29 13.62 -6.68
CA SER A 100 14.33 12.96 -5.81
C SER A 100 14.91 11.77 -5.04
N TRP A 101 16.06 11.24 -5.46
CA TRP A 101 16.69 10.11 -4.78
C TRP A 101 16.96 10.37 -3.30
N ALA A 102 17.38 11.58 -2.95
CA ALA A 102 17.70 11.94 -1.57
C ALA A 102 16.47 12.03 -0.65
N VAL A 103 15.28 12.32 -1.22
CA VAL A 103 14.05 12.57 -0.45
C VAL A 103 13.09 11.38 -0.46
N VAL A 104 13.50 10.22 -1.01
CA VAL A 104 12.70 9.00 -1.10
C VAL A 104 13.22 7.95 -0.13
N SER A 105 12.32 7.20 0.49
CA SER A 105 12.66 6.16 1.47
C SER A 105 13.41 4.98 0.86
N PRO A 106 14.15 4.21 1.66
CA PRO A 106 14.74 2.95 1.21
C PRO A 106 13.67 1.95 0.71
N THR A 107 12.49 1.96 1.29
CA THR A 107 11.38 1.08 0.87
C THR A 107 10.95 1.38 -0.56
N LEU A 108 10.72 2.66 -0.87
CA LEU A 108 10.23 3.06 -2.20
C LEU A 108 11.31 2.90 -3.29
N LYS A 109 12.59 2.94 -2.94
CA LYS A 109 13.72 2.76 -3.88
C LYS A 109 14.41 1.40 -3.82
N ARG A 110 13.77 0.40 -3.17
CA ARG A 110 14.35 -0.91 -2.89
C ARG A 110 15.03 -1.58 -4.08
N ASP A 111 14.41 -1.53 -5.25
CA ASP A 111 14.86 -2.25 -6.44
C ASP A 111 15.63 -1.34 -7.42
N TYR A 112 16.04 -0.16 -6.95
CA TYR A 112 16.68 0.84 -7.78
C TYR A 112 18.07 1.23 -7.26
N THR A 113 18.92 1.61 -8.19
CA THR A 113 20.17 2.33 -7.93
C THR A 113 19.97 3.80 -8.26
N PRO A 114 20.83 4.74 -7.76
CA PRO A 114 20.75 6.15 -8.17
C PRO A 114 20.74 6.33 -9.68
N ALA A 115 21.52 5.54 -10.41
CA ALA A 115 21.63 5.61 -11.87
C ALA A 115 20.36 5.11 -12.58
N SER A 116 19.77 3.99 -12.12
CA SER A 116 18.50 3.48 -12.68
C SER A 116 17.33 4.39 -12.35
N TRP A 117 17.30 4.96 -11.15
CA TRP A 117 16.29 5.94 -10.75
C TRP A 117 16.35 7.19 -11.63
N ALA A 118 17.55 7.72 -11.89
CA ALA A 118 17.74 8.89 -12.73
C ALA A 118 17.32 8.67 -14.21
N LYS A 119 17.37 7.42 -14.70
CA LYS A 119 16.85 7.05 -16.04
C LYS A 119 15.32 7.09 -16.10
N GLY A 120 14.62 6.84 -14.99
CA GLY A 120 13.17 7.01 -14.89
C GLY A 120 12.33 5.87 -15.46
N SER A 121 12.94 4.76 -15.89
CA SER A 121 12.20 3.60 -16.33
C SER A 121 11.54 2.91 -15.13
N ASP A 122 10.24 2.64 -15.25
CA ASP A 122 9.46 1.81 -14.33
C ASP A 122 9.48 2.23 -12.84
N LEU A 123 9.66 3.53 -12.55
CA LEU A 123 9.67 4.02 -11.17
C LEU A 123 8.35 3.72 -10.46
N PRO A 124 8.40 3.34 -9.16
CA PRO A 124 7.22 3.05 -8.34
C PRO A 124 6.50 4.33 -7.90
N VAL A 125 6.53 5.34 -8.75
CA VAL A 125 5.91 6.66 -8.54
C VAL A 125 4.98 6.93 -9.70
N VAL A 126 3.69 7.02 -9.43
CA VAL A 126 2.70 7.37 -10.46
C VAL A 126 3.00 8.78 -10.99
N PRO A 127 3.29 8.93 -12.28
CA PRO A 127 3.67 10.22 -12.84
C PRO A 127 2.46 11.13 -13.03
N TYR A 128 2.70 12.43 -12.90
CA TYR A 128 1.79 13.47 -13.32
C TYR A 128 2.56 14.53 -14.12
N PRO A 129 2.87 14.23 -15.39
CA PRO A 129 3.62 15.14 -16.25
C PRO A 129 2.84 16.43 -16.49
N GLY A 130 3.55 17.55 -16.54
CA GLY A 130 2.91 18.85 -16.75
C GLY A 130 2.24 19.44 -15.50
N VAL A 131 2.57 18.94 -14.30
CA VAL A 131 2.09 19.52 -13.04
C VAL A 131 2.37 21.02 -12.97
N ASP A 132 1.34 21.79 -12.55
CA ASP A 132 1.53 23.19 -12.19
C ASP A 132 1.94 23.30 -10.72
N THR A 133 3.22 23.45 -10.48
CA THR A 133 3.78 23.50 -9.12
C THR A 133 3.33 24.72 -8.30
N LYS A 134 2.72 25.73 -8.96
CA LYS A 134 2.15 26.92 -8.29
C LYS A 134 0.72 26.68 -7.80
N ARG A 135 0.06 25.64 -8.29
CA ARG A 135 -1.35 25.33 -8.03
C ARG A 135 -1.55 24.02 -7.26
N ILE A 136 -0.50 23.53 -6.60
CA ILE A 136 -0.61 22.33 -5.77
C ILE A 136 -1.34 22.69 -4.48
N GLN A 137 -2.32 21.87 -4.11
CA GLN A 137 -3.03 21.96 -2.84
C GLN A 137 -2.52 20.87 -1.90
N TYR A 138 -2.30 21.23 -0.64
CA TYR A 138 -1.82 20.30 0.39
C TYR A 138 -2.77 20.32 1.57
N PHE A 139 -3.27 19.14 1.94
CA PHE A 139 -4.10 18.93 3.11
C PHE A 139 -3.42 17.90 4.01
N LEU A 140 -3.14 18.26 5.26
CA LEU A 140 -2.56 17.35 6.23
C LEU A 140 -3.68 16.48 6.80
N ASP A 141 -3.62 15.16 6.57
CA ASP A 141 -4.56 14.22 7.16
C ASP A 141 -4.18 13.95 8.61
N TYR A 142 -2.91 13.61 8.85
CA TYR A 142 -2.34 13.54 10.19
C TYR A 142 -0.81 13.65 10.18
N ALA A 143 -0.24 13.97 11.37
CA ALA A 143 1.20 13.98 11.59
C ALA A 143 1.53 13.38 12.95
N SER A 144 2.36 12.37 12.94
CA SER A 144 2.90 11.71 14.13
C SER A 144 4.42 11.65 14.07
N THR A 145 5.07 11.25 15.16
CA THR A 145 6.53 11.05 15.17
C THR A 145 7.00 9.88 14.30
N LYS A 146 6.08 9.05 13.80
CA LYS A 146 6.39 7.87 12.98
C LYS A 146 5.99 8.02 11.51
N GLU A 147 5.00 8.85 11.24
CA GLU A 147 4.42 8.98 9.91
C GLU A 147 3.71 10.31 9.74
N ILE A 148 3.82 10.91 8.57
CA ILE A 148 3.03 12.05 8.13
C ILE A 148 2.24 11.63 6.90
N LEU A 149 0.94 11.90 6.89
CA LEU A 149 0.05 11.61 5.79
C LEU A 149 -0.55 12.90 5.25
N ILE A 150 -0.40 13.11 3.96
CA ILE A 150 -0.79 14.33 3.26
C ILE A 150 -1.62 13.97 2.03
N GLU A 151 -2.73 14.63 1.86
CA GLU A 151 -3.48 14.65 0.62
C GLU A 151 -2.95 15.77 -0.27
N VAL A 152 -2.64 15.44 -1.52
CA VAL A 152 -2.03 16.36 -2.48
C VAL A 152 -2.91 16.47 -3.72
N GLY A 153 -3.52 17.62 -3.91
CA GLY A 153 -4.27 17.95 -5.12
C GLY A 153 -3.35 18.50 -6.21
N LEU A 154 -3.28 17.84 -7.36
CA LEU A 154 -2.50 18.25 -8.52
C LEU A 154 -3.40 18.78 -9.63
N ALA A 155 -2.97 19.84 -10.28
CA ALA A 155 -3.56 20.35 -11.50
C ALA A 155 -2.48 20.51 -12.59
N GLY A 156 -2.85 20.28 -13.83
CA GLY A 156 -1.98 20.52 -14.99
C GLY A 156 -1.78 22.00 -15.26
N LYS A 157 -0.69 22.33 -15.92
CA LYS A 157 -0.45 23.66 -16.48
C LYS A 157 -1.54 24.01 -17.50
N LYS A 158 -1.78 25.31 -17.70
CA LYS A 158 -2.70 25.79 -18.72
C LYS A 158 -2.28 25.23 -20.10
N GLY A 159 -3.23 24.65 -20.82
CA GLY A 159 -3.00 24.03 -22.14
C GLY A 159 -2.56 22.56 -22.10
N VAL A 160 -2.38 21.97 -20.93
CA VAL A 160 -2.12 20.52 -20.78
C VAL A 160 -3.44 19.81 -20.47
N SER A 161 -3.80 18.80 -21.26
CA SER A 161 -5.04 18.02 -21.11
C SER A 161 -4.98 16.98 -19.98
N THR A 162 -4.44 17.36 -18.82
CA THR A 162 -4.44 16.50 -17.63
C THR A 162 -5.56 16.92 -16.68
N ARG A 163 -6.40 15.96 -16.29
CA ARG A 163 -7.46 16.22 -15.30
C ARG A 163 -6.85 16.40 -13.91
N PRO A 164 -7.39 17.29 -13.07
CA PRO A 164 -7.02 17.36 -11.66
C PRO A 164 -7.17 16.00 -10.99
N VAL A 165 -6.18 15.63 -10.21
CA VAL A 165 -6.16 14.35 -9.48
C VAL A 165 -5.64 14.59 -8.08
N THR A 166 -6.20 13.89 -7.11
CA THR A 166 -5.74 13.88 -5.73
C THR A 166 -4.90 12.63 -5.48
N PHE A 167 -3.77 12.83 -4.80
CA PHE A 167 -2.86 11.78 -4.39
C PHE A 167 -2.73 11.75 -2.88
N GLN A 168 -2.41 10.60 -2.36
CA GLN A 168 -1.99 10.42 -0.97
C GLN A 168 -0.49 10.25 -0.93
N LEU A 169 0.17 11.06 -0.11
CA LEU A 169 1.60 11.09 0.12
C LEU A 169 1.87 10.68 1.57
N GLY A 170 2.66 9.64 1.77
CA GLY A 170 3.13 9.23 3.09
C GLY A 170 4.61 9.51 3.25
N LEU A 171 5.00 10.04 4.41
CA LEU A 171 6.39 10.24 4.78
C LEU A 171 6.69 9.47 6.07
N VAL A 172 7.91 8.95 6.14
CA VAL A 172 8.48 8.28 7.31
C VAL A 172 9.76 8.98 7.76
N PRO A 173 10.10 8.91 9.06
CA PRO A 173 11.36 9.47 9.53
C PRO A 173 12.55 8.71 8.93
N GLY A 174 13.49 9.45 8.41
CA GLY A 174 14.80 9.00 7.94
C GLY A 174 15.89 9.28 8.95
N ALA A 175 17.15 9.12 8.52
CA ALA A 175 18.31 9.45 9.34
C ALA A 175 18.42 10.97 9.57
N HIS A 176 19.03 11.35 10.70
CA HIS A 176 19.35 12.75 11.04
C HIS A 176 18.15 13.72 11.04
N GLY A 177 16.95 13.21 11.38
CA GLY A 177 15.75 14.06 11.46
C GLY A 177 15.11 14.43 10.12
N HIS A 178 15.62 13.91 9.00
CA HIS A 178 14.99 14.06 7.71
C HIS A 178 13.72 13.20 7.60
N TRP A 179 12.77 13.68 6.81
CA TRP A 179 11.57 12.92 6.46
C TRP A 179 11.64 12.49 5.00
N LEU A 180 11.33 11.22 4.74
CA LEU A 180 11.45 10.61 3.43
C LEU A 180 10.09 10.18 2.92
N VAL A 181 9.82 10.42 1.64
CA VAL A 181 8.61 9.93 0.98
C VAL A 181 8.67 8.41 0.88
N ASP A 182 7.69 7.75 1.48
CA ASP A 182 7.60 6.28 1.55
C ASP A 182 6.58 5.71 0.59
N TYR A 183 5.51 6.45 0.32
CA TYR A 183 4.57 6.06 -0.72
C TYR A 183 3.91 7.27 -1.38
N TRP A 184 3.42 7.03 -2.61
CA TRP A 184 2.71 7.97 -3.43
C TRP A 184 1.65 7.23 -4.25
N MET A 185 0.36 7.45 -3.93
CA MET A 185 -0.74 6.73 -4.56
C MET A 185 -1.86 7.68 -4.97
N PRO A 186 -2.49 7.50 -6.15
CA PRO A 186 -3.70 8.24 -6.47
C PRO A 186 -4.82 7.85 -5.51
N ARG A 187 -5.54 8.84 -5.00
CA ARG A 187 -6.74 8.60 -4.22
C ARG A 187 -7.88 8.25 -5.17
N TRP A 188 -8.11 6.98 -5.32
CA TRP A 188 -9.18 6.50 -6.19
C TRP A 188 -10.49 6.47 -5.41
N THR A 189 -11.44 7.28 -5.84
CA THR A 189 -12.83 7.13 -5.40
C THR A 189 -13.51 6.22 -6.41
N PRO A 190 -13.95 5.01 -6.03
CA PRO A 190 -14.73 4.18 -6.95
C PRO A 190 -15.94 4.98 -7.43
N PRO A 191 -16.31 4.91 -8.71
CA PRO A 191 -17.55 5.52 -9.18
C PRO A 191 -18.70 4.91 -8.37
N VAL A 192 -19.39 5.73 -7.61
CA VAL A 192 -20.63 5.32 -6.96
C VAL A 192 -21.63 5.09 -8.10
N PRO A 193 -22.22 3.90 -8.24
CA PRO A 193 -23.27 3.70 -9.22
C PRO A 193 -24.35 4.73 -8.94
N SER A 194 -24.60 5.65 -9.86
CA SER A 194 -25.77 6.51 -9.81
C SER A 194 -26.97 5.56 -9.87
N GLY A 195 -27.67 5.40 -8.75
CA GLY A 195 -28.90 4.64 -8.70
C GLY A 195 -29.86 5.23 -9.73
N GLN A 196 -30.26 4.41 -10.70
CA GLN A 196 -31.37 4.69 -11.58
C GLN A 196 -32.66 4.42 -10.81
#